data_e5691bdc7f423c97ad83be0c5dcc985c
#
_entry.id   e5691bdc7f423c97ad83be0c5dcc985c
#
_cell.length_a   1.000
_cell.length_b   1.000
_cell.length_c   1.000
_cell.angle_alpha   90.00
_cell.angle_beta   90.00
_cell.angle_gamma   90.00
#
_symmetry.space_group_name_H-M   'P 1'
#
loop_
_entity.id
_entity.type
_entity.pdbx_description
1 polymer ?
#
loop_
_entity_poly.entity_id
_entity_poly.type
_entity_poly.pdbx_seq_one_letter_code
_entity_poly.pdbx_strand_id
1 'polypeptide(L)'
;MTARLGTKRAILSVVLAGALVTYGGVSLFVAFFVLAPMAHAMFRAADIPHRLMPGTIMLGASTFTMSALPGTPAIQNAIPMPFFGTSPWAAPGLGIIAALVMAATGLWWLDYRERQARRAGEGYRLSGAGGQEATERAAGDSVVREHAAVSGEFDPAEIHRGEHGRSEPGFWTALAPIGVVLVVNLLMTAVVLPRMDTGFLADPRWGGTAIEAVAGVWSVVVALFAACVAVVLLNRANLPSLRATLDAGANSAVLPVLGVGSLVGFGAVVASLPAFEMVRDQVLGIGGGPLVSLAVATNVLAALTGSASGGLTIALDTLGPTYLRIAAEQGIDPGLLHRVAVIGAGTLDALPHNGAVVTLLAVCGSSHRNSYLDIFMSSVVSALVALVIVIVLLSLIHI
;
A
#
# COMPACT_ATOMS: atom_id res chain seq x y z
N MET A 1 12.80 1.09 -18.68
CA MET A 1 12.60 2.38 -17.99
C MET A 1 13.93 2.94 -17.49
N THR A 2 14.72 2.19 -16.77
CA THR A 2 16.01 2.57 -16.19
C THR A 2 17.04 3.02 -17.24
N ALA A 3 17.17 2.31 -18.35
CA ALA A 3 18.11 2.67 -19.45
C ALA A 3 17.80 4.02 -20.15
N ARG A 4 16.55 4.51 -20.06
CA ARG A 4 16.13 5.78 -20.66
C ARG A 4 16.28 7.00 -19.75
N LEU A 5 16.23 6.81 -18.41
CA LEU A 5 16.32 7.90 -17.44
C LEU A 5 17.77 8.24 -17.04
N GLY A 6 18.73 7.34 -17.31
CA GLY A 6 20.15 7.50 -17.00
C GLY A 6 20.49 7.47 -15.51
N THR A 7 21.78 7.32 -15.20
CA THR A 7 22.29 7.27 -13.81
C THR A 7 22.03 8.55 -13.02
N LYS A 8 21.84 9.68 -13.69
CA LYS A 8 21.59 10.99 -13.05
C LYS A 8 20.24 11.10 -12.33
N ARG A 9 19.31 10.15 -12.54
CA ARG A 9 17.95 10.13 -11.93
C ARG A 9 17.62 8.79 -11.28
N ALA A 10 18.62 8.14 -10.69
CA ALA A 10 18.45 6.81 -10.12
C ALA A 10 17.37 6.77 -9.02
N ILE A 11 17.35 7.76 -8.12
CA ILE A 11 16.30 7.88 -7.07
C ILE A 11 14.90 7.92 -7.71
N LEU A 12 14.69 8.83 -8.66
CA LEU A 12 13.41 8.96 -9.34
C LEU A 12 13.01 7.66 -10.07
N SER A 13 13.97 6.99 -10.69
CA SER A 13 13.71 5.73 -11.41
C SER A 13 13.26 4.61 -10.47
N VAL A 14 13.88 4.49 -9.29
CA VAL A 14 13.49 3.49 -8.28
C VAL A 14 12.12 3.83 -7.70
N VAL A 15 11.86 5.10 -7.38
CA VAL A 15 10.54 5.55 -6.90
C VAL A 15 9.45 5.24 -7.92
N LEU A 16 9.66 5.57 -9.19
CA LEU A 16 8.67 5.30 -10.24
C LEU A 16 8.48 3.80 -10.50
N ALA A 17 9.54 3.00 -10.42
CA ALA A 17 9.42 1.55 -10.55
C ALA A 17 8.63 0.96 -9.39
N GLY A 18 8.91 1.38 -8.15
CA GLY A 18 8.15 0.99 -6.97
C GLY A 18 6.67 1.40 -7.08
N ALA A 19 6.45 2.65 -7.46
CA ALA A 19 5.10 3.17 -7.66
C ALA A 19 4.31 2.39 -8.71
N LEU A 20 4.92 2.05 -9.83
CA LEU A 20 4.25 1.29 -10.89
C LEU A 20 3.86 -0.12 -10.42
N VAL A 21 4.77 -0.80 -9.72
CA VAL A 21 4.54 -2.17 -9.25
C VAL A 21 3.43 -2.20 -8.20
N THR A 22 3.50 -1.34 -7.19
CA THR A 22 2.52 -1.35 -6.08
C THR A 22 1.17 -0.74 -6.46
N TYR A 23 1.14 0.23 -7.38
CA TYR A 23 -0.12 0.75 -7.92
C TYR A 23 -0.91 -0.34 -8.68
N GLY A 24 -0.22 -1.32 -9.25
CA GLY A 24 -0.84 -2.50 -9.86
C GLY A 24 -1.39 -3.53 -8.86
N GLY A 25 -1.25 -3.29 -7.56
CA GLY A 25 -1.76 -4.18 -6.50
C GLY A 25 -0.75 -5.20 -6.00
N VAL A 26 0.50 -5.13 -6.42
CA VAL A 26 1.56 -5.99 -5.86
C VAL A 26 1.83 -5.58 -4.42
N SER A 27 1.86 -6.55 -3.50
CA SER A 27 2.20 -6.32 -2.09
C SER A 27 3.53 -5.59 -1.96
N LEU A 28 3.60 -4.67 -1.00
CA LEU A 28 4.81 -3.90 -0.73
C LEU A 28 6.01 -4.80 -0.36
N PHE A 29 5.78 -5.90 0.33
CA PHE A 29 6.85 -6.85 0.68
C PHE A 29 7.46 -7.49 -0.57
N VAL A 30 6.63 -7.98 -1.49
CA VAL A 30 7.10 -8.49 -2.79
C VAL A 30 7.86 -7.42 -3.55
N ALA A 31 7.34 -6.18 -3.56
CA ALA A 31 8.01 -5.06 -4.21
C ALA A 31 9.40 -4.80 -3.62
N PHE A 32 9.60 -4.91 -2.31
CA PHE A 32 10.92 -4.74 -1.68
C PHE A 32 11.95 -5.73 -2.20
N PHE A 33 11.59 -7.01 -2.26
CA PHE A 33 12.50 -8.05 -2.77
C PHE A 33 12.84 -7.88 -4.26
N VAL A 34 11.87 -7.44 -5.05
CA VAL A 34 12.07 -7.20 -6.49
C VAL A 34 12.87 -5.92 -6.76
N LEU A 35 12.59 -4.86 -5.99
CA LEU A 35 13.20 -3.55 -6.22
C LEU A 35 14.62 -3.45 -5.65
N ALA A 36 14.93 -4.12 -4.55
CA ALA A 36 16.22 -3.97 -3.89
C ALA A 36 17.42 -4.34 -4.78
N PRO A 37 17.45 -5.48 -5.49
CA PRO A 37 18.55 -5.80 -6.41
C PRO A 37 18.72 -4.75 -7.52
N MET A 38 17.63 -4.27 -8.09
CA MET A 38 17.64 -3.22 -9.10
C MET A 38 18.15 -1.90 -8.52
N ALA A 39 17.67 -1.51 -7.34
CA ALA A 39 18.10 -0.29 -6.67
C ALA A 39 19.58 -0.32 -6.31
N HIS A 40 20.12 -1.46 -5.82
CA HIS A 40 21.53 -1.67 -5.58
C HIS A 40 22.37 -1.41 -6.85
N ALA A 41 21.97 -2.00 -7.98
CA ALA A 41 22.69 -1.82 -9.24
C ALA A 41 22.68 -0.35 -9.68
N MET A 42 21.54 0.34 -9.58
CA MET A 42 21.38 1.74 -9.98
C MET A 42 22.13 2.70 -9.05
N PHE A 43 22.04 2.51 -7.74
CA PHE A 43 22.73 3.34 -6.74
C PHE A 43 24.24 3.22 -6.86
N ARG A 44 24.74 1.99 -7.10
CA ARG A 44 26.15 1.73 -7.36
C ARG A 44 26.62 2.44 -8.63
N ALA A 45 25.87 2.32 -9.73
CA ALA A 45 26.21 2.96 -11.01
C ALA A 45 26.16 4.49 -10.96
N ALA A 46 25.31 5.06 -10.09
CA ALA A 46 25.16 6.50 -9.90
C ALA A 46 26.04 7.07 -8.77
N ASP A 47 26.78 6.23 -8.07
CA ASP A 47 27.57 6.55 -6.87
C ASP A 47 26.75 7.28 -5.80
N ILE A 48 25.51 6.81 -5.56
CA ILE A 48 24.61 7.34 -4.53
C ILE A 48 24.79 6.52 -3.26
N PRO A 49 24.86 7.16 -2.05
CA PRO A 49 25.01 6.44 -0.80
C PRO A 49 23.93 5.40 -0.58
N HIS A 50 24.36 4.18 -0.25
CA HIS A 50 23.49 3.04 0.00
C HIS A 50 22.40 3.31 1.04
N ARG A 51 22.69 4.12 2.08
CA ARG A 51 21.75 4.46 3.15
C ARG A 51 20.47 5.16 2.67
N LEU A 52 20.49 5.80 1.49
CA LEU A 52 19.30 6.46 0.92
C LEU A 52 18.37 5.48 0.20
N MET A 53 18.85 4.27 -0.10
CA MET A 53 18.10 3.30 -0.89
C MET A 53 16.79 2.83 -0.21
N PRO A 54 16.78 2.48 1.11
CA PRO A 54 15.54 2.08 1.76
C PRO A 54 14.46 3.18 1.73
N GLY A 55 14.83 4.44 2.03
CA GLY A 55 13.90 5.56 1.94
C GLY A 55 13.37 5.80 0.52
N THR A 56 14.18 5.54 -0.48
CA THR A 56 13.79 5.64 -1.89
C THR A 56 12.77 4.56 -2.29
N ILE A 57 13.02 3.31 -1.90
CA ILE A 57 12.09 2.20 -2.16
C ILE A 57 10.79 2.42 -1.39
N MET A 58 10.88 2.82 -0.10
CA MET A 58 9.71 3.08 0.74
C MET A 58 8.81 4.15 0.15
N LEU A 59 9.38 5.28 -0.31
CA LEU A 59 8.62 6.35 -0.95
C LEU A 59 7.83 5.85 -2.16
N GLY A 60 8.43 5.05 -3.03
CA GLY A 60 7.77 4.54 -4.23
C GLY A 60 6.75 3.44 -3.95
N ALA A 61 7.07 2.53 -3.03
CA ALA A 61 6.31 1.30 -2.86
C ALA A 61 5.22 1.37 -1.80
N SER A 62 5.35 2.19 -0.73
CA SER A 62 4.44 2.11 0.41
C SER A 62 3.77 3.44 0.81
N THR A 63 3.98 4.53 0.09
CA THR A 63 3.38 5.81 0.44
C THR A 63 2.21 6.16 -0.47
N PHE A 64 2.40 7.09 -1.39
CA PHE A 64 1.34 7.69 -2.22
C PHE A 64 0.59 6.70 -3.11
N THR A 65 1.21 5.60 -3.50
CA THR A 65 0.59 4.58 -4.35
C THR A 65 -0.42 3.72 -3.61
N MET A 66 -0.16 3.41 -2.35
CA MET A 66 -1.00 2.52 -1.55
C MET A 66 -2.06 3.29 -0.75
N SER A 67 -1.71 4.48 -0.24
CA SER A 67 -2.58 5.23 0.67
C SER A 67 -3.28 6.44 0.06
N ALA A 68 -2.85 6.92 -1.11
CA ALA A 68 -3.40 8.16 -1.66
C ALA A 68 -4.00 8.02 -3.07
N LEU A 69 -3.30 7.36 -4.01
CA LEU A 69 -3.79 7.28 -5.39
C LEU A 69 -5.13 6.53 -5.50
N PRO A 70 -6.11 7.10 -6.22
CA PRO A 70 -7.38 6.43 -6.47
C PRO A 70 -7.22 5.29 -7.48
N GLY A 71 -8.15 4.33 -7.46
CA GLY A 71 -8.22 3.25 -8.44
C GLY A 71 -7.26 2.08 -8.19
N THR A 72 -6.33 2.19 -7.25
CA THR A 72 -5.45 1.08 -6.90
C THR A 72 -6.23 -0.07 -6.23
N PRO A 73 -5.95 -1.35 -6.59
CA PRO A 73 -6.50 -2.51 -5.92
C PRO A 73 -5.74 -2.86 -4.61
N ALA A 74 -4.84 -1.98 -4.14
CA ALA A 74 -4.12 -2.19 -2.90
C ALA A 74 -5.08 -2.42 -1.71
N ILE A 75 -4.69 -3.32 -0.79
CA ILE A 75 -5.53 -3.71 0.34
C ILE A 75 -5.97 -2.52 1.19
N GLN A 76 -5.11 -1.53 1.38
CA GLN A 76 -5.42 -0.32 2.14
C GLN A 76 -6.57 0.49 1.49
N ASN A 77 -6.64 0.51 0.17
CA ASN A 77 -7.74 1.15 -0.57
C ASN A 77 -8.99 0.27 -0.64
N ALA A 78 -8.86 -1.04 -0.45
CA ALA A 78 -9.97 -1.98 -0.47
C ALA A 78 -10.73 -2.06 0.87
N ILE A 79 -10.03 -1.97 2.00
CA ILE A 79 -10.59 -2.11 3.34
C ILE A 79 -11.78 -1.17 3.60
N PRO A 80 -11.75 0.15 3.30
CA PRO A 80 -12.87 1.03 3.60
C PRO A 80 -14.13 0.81 2.75
N MET A 81 -14.01 0.13 1.62
CA MET A 81 -15.10 -0.01 0.67
C MET A 81 -16.37 -0.64 1.26
N PRO A 82 -16.32 -1.79 1.95
CA PRO A 82 -17.50 -2.39 2.55
C PRO A 82 -18.05 -1.59 3.73
N PHE A 83 -17.21 -0.84 4.44
CA PHE A 83 -17.65 -0.03 5.58
C PHE A 83 -18.39 1.23 5.16
N PHE A 84 -17.96 1.87 4.09
CA PHE A 84 -18.48 3.16 3.64
C PHE A 84 -19.32 3.09 2.36
N GLY A 85 -19.50 1.89 1.78
CA GLY A 85 -20.24 1.72 0.52
C GLY A 85 -19.57 2.44 -0.65
N THR A 86 -18.24 2.46 -0.69
CA THR A 86 -17.46 3.24 -1.65
C THR A 86 -16.74 2.35 -2.67
N SER A 87 -16.13 2.98 -3.66
CA SER A 87 -15.31 2.31 -4.66
C SER A 87 -13.82 2.65 -4.50
N PRO A 88 -12.91 1.94 -5.20
CA PRO A 88 -11.49 2.29 -5.20
C PRO A 88 -11.20 3.72 -5.68
N TRP A 89 -12.17 4.34 -6.35
CA TRP A 89 -12.10 5.70 -6.89
C TRP A 89 -12.64 6.78 -5.93
N ALA A 90 -12.89 6.45 -4.67
CA ALA A 90 -13.41 7.38 -3.68
C ALA A 90 -12.54 8.65 -3.59
N ALA A 91 -13.19 9.83 -3.58
CA ALA A 91 -12.59 11.16 -3.50
C ALA A 91 -11.30 11.32 -4.35
N PRO A 92 -11.34 11.11 -5.69
CA PRO A 92 -10.15 10.98 -6.51
C PRO A 92 -9.30 12.26 -6.53
N GLY A 93 -9.93 13.44 -6.51
CA GLY A 93 -9.21 14.72 -6.49
C GLY A 93 -8.32 14.87 -5.27
N LEU A 94 -8.84 14.58 -4.08
CA LEU A 94 -8.07 14.62 -2.83
C LEU A 94 -6.95 13.59 -2.81
N GLY A 95 -7.22 12.38 -3.32
CA GLY A 95 -6.22 11.33 -3.44
C GLY A 95 -5.05 11.73 -4.34
N ILE A 96 -5.33 12.36 -5.49
CA ILE A 96 -4.29 12.86 -6.40
C ILE A 96 -3.48 13.98 -5.75
N ILE A 97 -4.13 14.95 -5.08
CA ILE A 97 -3.44 16.03 -4.36
C ILE A 97 -2.51 15.45 -3.29
N ALA A 98 -3.02 14.54 -2.46
CA ALA A 98 -2.22 13.88 -1.43
C ALA A 98 -1.02 13.13 -2.03
N ALA A 99 -1.23 12.37 -3.10
CA ALA A 99 -0.18 11.63 -3.79
C ALA A 99 0.92 12.55 -4.34
N LEU A 100 0.54 13.66 -4.97
CA LEU A 100 1.49 14.65 -5.47
C LEU A 100 2.29 15.30 -4.35
N VAL A 101 1.65 15.64 -3.23
CA VAL A 101 2.34 16.21 -2.06
C VAL A 101 3.32 15.20 -1.47
N MET A 102 2.90 13.95 -1.24
CA MET A 102 3.77 12.89 -0.73
C MET A 102 4.98 12.67 -1.64
N ALA A 103 4.74 12.50 -2.95
CA ALA A 103 5.80 12.29 -3.92
C ALA A 103 6.77 13.48 -4.00
N ALA A 104 6.23 14.72 -4.04
CA ALA A 104 7.05 15.92 -4.13
C ALA A 104 7.92 16.13 -2.88
N THR A 105 7.33 16.02 -1.69
CA THR A 105 8.05 16.21 -0.41
C THR A 105 9.08 15.11 -0.18
N GLY A 106 8.73 13.84 -0.46
CA GLY A 106 9.65 12.72 -0.34
C GLY A 106 10.82 12.79 -1.32
N LEU A 107 10.54 13.10 -2.60
CA LEU A 107 11.59 13.28 -3.61
C LEU A 107 12.48 14.50 -3.31
N TRP A 108 11.89 15.61 -2.84
CA TRP A 108 12.65 16.79 -2.41
C TRP A 108 13.62 16.45 -1.28
N TRP A 109 13.16 15.69 -0.27
CA TRP A 109 14.03 15.25 0.82
C TRP A 109 15.17 14.37 0.34
N LEU A 110 14.88 13.34 -0.46
CA LEU A 110 15.90 12.42 -0.98
C LEU A 110 16.93 13.11 -1.87
N ASP A 111 16.50 14.04 -2.73
CA ASP A 111 17.39 14.86 -3.56
C ASP A 111 18.26 15.79 -2.70
N TYR A 112 17.68 16.41 -1.66
CA TYR A 112 18.45 17.20 -0.69
C TYR A 112 19.54 16.36 -0.01
N ARG A 113 19.20 15.16 0.44
CA ARG A 113 20.14 14.23 1.10
C ARG A 113 21.22 13.73 0.12
N GLU A 114 20.85 13.45 -1.13
CA GLU A 114 21.81 13.09 -2.16
C GLU A 114 22.82 14.23 -2.39
N ARG A 115 22.35 15.46 -2.54
CA ARG A 115 23.23 16.63 -2.73
C ARG A 115 24.14 16.85 -1.52
N GLN A 116 23.63 16.67 -0.31
CA GLN A 116 24.44 16.78 0.92
C GLN A 116 25.54 15.71 0.94
N ALA A 117 25.22 14.47 0.62
CA ALA A 117 26.17 13.37 0.55
C ALA A 117 27.26 13.61 -0.51
N ARG A 118 26.89 14.07 -1.71
CA ARG A 118 27.86 14.43 -2.75
C ARG A 118 28.82 15.53 -2.32
N ARG A 119 28.32 16.56 -1.59
CA ARG A 119 29.18 17.63 -1.04
C ARG A 119 30.15 17.11 0.02
N ALA A 120 29.75 16.09 0.77
CA ALA A 120 30.60 15.44 1.78
C ALA A 120 31.55 14.38 1.19
N GLY A 121 31.52 14.14 -0.13
CA GLY A 121 32.30 13.08 -0.78
C GLY A 121 31.83 11.67 -0.40
N GLU A 122 30.60 11.52 0.05
CA GLU A 122 30.00 10.24 0.39
C GLU A 122 29.47 9.56 -0.88
N GLY A 123 30.09 8.48 -1.30
CA GLY A 123 29.67 7.65 -2.43
C GLY A 123 28.98 6.37 -1.99
N TYR A 124 28.73 5.49 -2.94
CA TYR A 124 28.13 4.18 -2.68
C TYR A 124 29.08 3.30 -1.86
N ARG A 125 28.75 3.05 -0.60
CA ARG A 125 29.45 2.13 0.30
C ARG A 125 28.45 1.18 0.92
N LEU A 126 28.78 -0.11 0.85
CA LEU A 126 27.99 -1.16 1.52
C LEU A 126 28.41 -1.24 3.00
N SER A 127 27.45 -1.14 3.91
CA SER A 127 27.68 -1.33 5.35
C SER A 127 27.53 -2.79 5.80
N GLY A 128 27.63 -3.77 4.87
CA GLY A 128 27.44 -5.19 5.13
C GLY A 128 27.41 -6.01 3.85
N ALA A 129 26.90 -7.23 3.91
CA ALA A 129 26.60 -8.02 2.73
C ALA A 129 25.56 -7.28 1.88
N GLY A 130 25.91 -6.94 0.68
CA GLY A 130 25.05 -6.13 -0.18
C GLY A 130 24.56 -6.87 -1.39
N GLY A 131 23.52 -6.30 -2.02
CA GLY A 131 22.98 -6.80 -3.27
C GLY A 131 22.18 -8.09 -3.09
N GLN A 132 22.39 -9.02 -3.99
CA GLN A 132 21.64 -10.28 -4.05
C GLN A 132 21.80 -11.12 -2.78
N GLU A 133 23.02 -11.15 -2.17
CA GLU A 133 23.28 -11.87 -0.93
C GLU A 133 22.46 -11.33 0.27
N ALA A 134 22.26 -10.03 0.38
CA ALA A 134 21.43 -9.46 1.45
C ALA A 134 19.96 -9.85 1.27
N THR A 135 19.47 -9.83 0.04
CA THR A 135 18.11 -10.22 -0.31
C THR A 135 17.87 -11.70 -0.03
N GLU A 136 18.81 -12.58 -0.42
CA GLU A 136 18.72 -14.01 -0.18
C GLU A 136 18.80 -14.35 1.33
N ARG A 137 19.68 -13.67 2.08
CA ARG A 137 19.74 -13.82 3.55
C ARG A 137 18.45 -13.39 4.21
N ALA A 138 17.90 -12.24 3.80
CA ALA A 138 16.64 -11.75 4.35
C ALA A 138 15.47 -12.71 4.08
N ALA A 139 15.42 -13.33 2.91
CA ALA A 139 14.41 -14.34 2.60
C ALA A 139 14.50 -15.60 3.47
N GLY A 140 15.72 -15.95 3.91
CA GLY A 140 15.97 -17.08 4.83
C GLY A 140 15.91 -16.72 6.32
N ASP A 141 15.88 -15.44 6.68
CA ASP A 141 15.92 -14.98 8.07
C ASP A 141 14.56 -15.17 8.75
N SER A 142 14.55 -15.91 9.87
CA SER A 142 13.32 -16.21 10.62
C SER A 142 12.66 -14.93 11.20
N VAL A 143 13.46 -13.95 11.61
CA VAL A 143 12.95 -12.69 12.16
C VAL A 143 12.28 -11.85 11.06
N VAL A 144 12.88 -11.77 9.88
CA VAL A 144 12.29 -11.08 8.71
C VAL A 144 11.00 -11.77 8.29
N ARG A 145 11.00 -13.11 8.26
CA ARG A 145 9.80 -13.89 7.94
C ARG A 145 8.71 -13.71 8.97
N GLU A 146 9.04 -13.71 10.26
CA GLU A 146 8.09 -13.48 11.35
C GLU A 146 7.46 -12.09 11.23
N HIS A 147 8.24 -11.02 11.01
CA HIS A 147 7.72 -9.65 10.86
C HIS A 147 6.86 -9.48 9.60
N ALA A 148 7.24 -10.10 8.50
CA ALA A 148 6.44 -10.10 7.29
C ALA A 148 5.13 -10.90 7.47
N ALA A 149 5.20 -12.04 8.16
CA ALA A 149 4.05 -12.88 8.45
C ALA A 149 3.07 -12.24 9.45
N VAL A 150 3.57 -11.53 10.47
CA VAL A 150 2.74 -10.81 11.46
C VAL A 150 1.92 -9.69 10.79
N SER A 151 2.46 -9.05 9.74
CA SER A 151 1.68 -8.09 8.95
C SER A 151 0.52 -8.74 8.17
N GLY A 152 0.51 -10.08 8.04
CA GLY A 152 -0.51 -10.83 7.34
C GLY A 152 -0.49 -10.65 5.81
N GLU A 153 0.55 -10.04 5.25
CA GLU A 153 0.56 -9.67 3.83
C GLU A 153 1.43 -10.60 2.96
N PHE A 154 2.46 -11.27 3.52
CA PHE A 154 3.39 -12.04 2.70
C PHE A 154 4.35 -12.93 3.51
N ASP A 155 4.66 -14.14 3.01
CA ASP A 155 5.78 -14.96 3.48
C ASP A 155 6.95 -14.87 2.48
N PRO A 156 8.13 -14.37 2.87
CA PRO A 156 9.30 -14.28 1.99
C PRO A 156 9.74 -15.61 1.37
N ALA A 157 9.42 -16.75 2.00
CA ALA A 157 9.72 -18.07 1.43
C ALA A 157 8.96 -18.33 0.11
N GLU A 158 7.85 -17.64 -0.13
CA GLU A 158 7.05 -17.78 -1.35
C GLU A 158 7.72 -17.16 -2.58
N ILE A 159 8.70 -16.24 -2.43
CA ILE A 159 9.42 -15.60 -3.55
C ILE A 159 10.10 -16.63 -4.46
N HIS A 160 10.58 -17.73 -3.88
CA HIS A 160 11.30 -18.77 -4.62
C HIS A 160 10.37 -19.89 -5.12
N ARG A 161 9.05 -19.81 -4.85
CA ARG A 161 8.08 -20.76 -5.38
C ARG A 161 7.66 -20.36 -6.80
N GLY A 162 7.49 -21.36 -7.62
CA GLY A 162 7.20 -21.21 -9.03
C GLY A 162 8.43 -21.30 -9.91
N GLU A 163 8.20 -21.38 -11.20
CA GLU A 163 9.25 -21.50 -12.22
C GLU A 163 9.49 -20.15 -12.89
N HIS A 164 10.76 -19.79 -13.05
CA HIS A 164 11.11 -18.56 -13.77
C HIS A 164 10.73 -18.67 -15.26
N GLY A 165 10.25 -17.59 -15.83
CA GLY A 165 9.92 -17.52 -17.25
C GLY A 165 11.15 -17.78 -18.13
N ARG A 166 10.90 -18.31 -19.33
CA ARG A 166 11.96 -18.66 -20.30
C ARG A 166 12.67 -17.43 -20.87
N SER A 167 12.04 -16.27 -20.86
CA SER A 167 12.61 -15.00 -21.30
C SER A 167 11.98 -13.84 -20.56
N GLU A 168 12.69 -12.71 -20.51
CA GLU A 168 12.15 -11.48 -19.94
C GLU A 168 11.06 -10.88 -20.87
N PRO A 169 9.88 -10.54 -20.34
CA PRO A 169 8.81 -9.92 -21.14
C PRO A 169 9.21 -8.50 -21.58
N GLY A 170 8.76 -8.10 -22.75
CA GLY A 170 8.90 -6.73 -23.21
C GLY A 170 8.18 -5.74 -22.27
N PHE A 171 8.66 -4.49 -22.24
CA PHE A 171 8.11 -3.44 -21.35
C PHE A 171 6.57 -3.31 -21.44
N TRP A 172 6.02 -3.30 -22.65
CA TRP A 172 4.57 -3.17 -22.84
C TRP A 172 3.79 -4.41 -22.41
N THR A 173 4.37 -5.60 -22.58
CA THR A 173 3.78 -6.86 -22.11
C THR A 173 3.74 -6.92 -20.58
N ALA A 174 4.79 -6.41 -19.92
CA ALA A 174 4.82 -6.32 -18.47
C ALA A 174 3.87 -5.25 -17.90
N LEU A 175 3.65 -4.16 -18.63
CA LEU A 175 2.77 -3.06 -18.21
C LEU A 175 1.27 -3.35 -18.48
N ALA A 176 0.97 -4.15 -19.49
CA ALA A 176 -0.40 -4.40 -19.92
C ALA A 176 -1.33 -4.93 -18.82
N PRO A 177 -0.95 -5.87 -17.93
CA PRO A 177 -1.81 -6.33 -16.83
C PRO A 177 -2.21 -5.22 -15.88
N ILE A 178 -1.31 -4.28 -15.58
CA ILE A 178 -1.61 -3.11 -14.74
C ILE A 178 -2.66 -2.22 -15.42
N GLY A 179 -2.50 -1.98 -16.72
CA GLY A 179 -3.50 -1.27 -17.51
C GLY A 179 -4.87 -1.97 -17.50
N VAL A 180 -4.88 -3.30 -17.60
CA VAL A 180 -6.11 -4.11 -17.53
C VAL A 180 -6.79 -3.94 -16.17
N VAL A 181 -6.05 -4.00 -15.05
CA VAL A 181 -6.63 -3.77 -13.72
C VAL A 181 -7.36 -2.43 -13.67
N LEU A 182 -6.69 -1.35 -14.09
CA LEU A 182 -7.25 0.00 -14.00
C LEU A 182 -8.47 0.19 -14.89
N VAL A 183 -8.39 -0.26 -16.13
CA VAL A 183 -9.48 -0.14 -17.10
C VAL A 183 -10.68 -0.98 -16.69
N VAL A 184 -10.47 -2.24 -16.31
CA VAL A 184 -11.57 -3.13 -15.90
C VAL A 184 -12.20 -2.65 -14.60
N ASN A 185 -11.40 -2.21 -13.62
CA ASN A 185 -11.91 -1.66 -12.36
C ASN A 185 -12.80 -0.41 -12.64
N LEU A 186 -12.32 0.51 -13.47
CA LEU A 186 -13.08 1.70 -13.84
C LEU A 186 -14.38 1.33 -14.60
N LEU A 187 -14.31 0.41 -15.56
CA LEU A 187 -15.47 -0.05 -16.31
C LEU A 187 -16.50 -0.73 -15.40
N MET A 188 -16.05 -1.59 -14.50
CA MET A 188 -16.93 -2.23 -13.52
C MET A 188 -17.64 -1.20 -12.65
N THR A 189 -16.90 -0.25 -12.07
CA THR A 189 -17.45 0.74 -11.17
C THR A 189 -18.36 1.76 -11.86
N ALA A 190 -17.98 2.25 -13.05
CA ALA A 190 -18.70 3.35 -13.70
C ALA A 190 -19.79 2.86 -14.69
N VAL A 191 -19.67 1.66 -15.23
CA VAL A 191 -20.52 1.22 -16.33
C VAL A 191 -21.29 -0.05 -16.01
N VAL A 192 -20.62 -1.10 -15.57
CA VAL A 192 -21.23 -2.44 -15.45
C VAL A 192 -22.12 -2.53 -14.22
N LEU A 193 -21.55 -2.32 -13.02
CA LEU A 193 -22.29 -2.49 -11.76
C LEU A 193 -23.51 -1.56 -11.64
N PRO A 194 -23.48 -0.28 -12.08
CA PRO A 194 -24.67 0.58 -12.03
C PRO A 194 -25.81 0.15 -12.97
N ARG A 195 -25.51 -0.70 -13.96
CA ARG A 195 -26.53 -1.19 -14.94
C ARG A 195 -27.01 -2.59 -14.64
N MET A 196 -26.41 -3.28 -13.68
CA MET A 196 -26.83 -4.63 -13.28
C MET A 196 -28.09 -4.55 -12.42
N ASP A 197 -29.01 -5.49 -12.65
CA ASP A 197 -30.09 -5.73 -11.69
C ASP A 197 -29.52 -6.48 -10.48
N THR A 198 -29.38 -5.79 -9.38
CA THR A 198 -28.78 -6.28 -8.13
C THR A 198 -29.80 -6.44 -7.00
N GLY A 199 -31.11 -6.34 -7.31
CA GLY A 199 -32.17 -6.48 -6.32
C GLY A 199 -32.17 -7.81 -5.57
N PHE A 200 -31.58 -8.87 -6.17
CA PHE A 200 -31.42 -10.17 -5.52
C PHE A 200 -30.53 -10.14 -4.27
N LEU A 201 -29.63 -9.18 -4.13
CA LEU A 201 -28.72 -9.04 -2.97
C LEU A 201 -29.46 -8.77 -1.66
N ALA A 202 -30.66 -8.21 -1.74
CA ALA A 202 -31.52 -7.98 -0.58
C ALA A 202 -32.10 -9.26 0.01
N ASP A 203 -32.09 -10.38 -0.73
CA ASP A 203 -32.53 -11.68 -0.23
C ASP A 203 -31.54 -12.19 0.84
N PRO A 204 -32.02 -12.67 2.01
CA PRO A 204 -31.16 -13.26 3.05
C PRO A 204 -30.24 -14.37 2.56
N ARG A 205 -30.61 -15.09 1.51
CA ARG A 205 -29.79 -16.13 0.88
C ARG A 205 -28.47 -15.58 0.29
N TRP A 206 -28.46 -14.30 -0.07
CA TRP A 206 -27.31 -13.59 -0.64
C TRP A 206 -26.69 -12.59 0.33
N GLY A 207 -27.03 -12.73 1.61
CA GLY A 207 -26.45 -11.92 2.69
C GLY A 207 -27.27 -10.69 3.09
N GLY A 208 -28.48 -10.46 2.50
CA GLY A 208 -29.33 -9.33 2.86
C GLY A 208 -28.64 -7.97 2.74
N THR A 209 -27.84 -7.76 1.69
CA THR A 209 -26.98 -6.60 1.48
C THR A 209 -27.43 -5.78 0.27
N ALA A 210 -26.79 -4.63 0.08
CA ALA A 210 -27.00 -3.76 -1.07
C ALA A 210 -25.75 -3.71 -1.95
N ILE A 211 -25.92 -3.33 -3.22
CA ILE A 211 -24.81 -3.27 -4.18
C ILE A 211 -23.74 -2.28 -3.73
N GLU A 212 -24.12 -1.20 -3.07
CA GLU A 212 -23.20 -0.17 -2.58
C GLU A 212 -22.15 -0.74 -1.61
N ALA A 213 -22.54 -1.72 -0.79
CA ALA A 213 -21.65 -2.37 0.16
C ALA A 213 -20.62 -3.31 -0.52
N VAL A 214 -20.94 -3.88 -1.69
CA VAL A 214 -20.11 -4.92 -2.33
C VAL A 214 -19.50 -4.48 -3.66
N ALA A 215 -20.00 -3.42 -4.29
CA ALA A 215 -19.57 -2.97 -5.61
C ALA A 215 -18.07 -2.72 -5.73
N GLY A 216 -17.48 -2.08 -4.71
CA GLY A 216 -16.05 -1.82 -4.67
C GLY A 216 -15.23 -3.10 -4.71
N VAL A 217 -15.57 -4.06 -3.85
CA VAL A 217 -14.88 -5.36 -3.78
C VAL A 217 -15.05 -6.15 -5.08
N TRP A 218 -16.27 -6.21 -5.61
CA TRP A 218 -16.54 -6.91 -6.86
C TRP A 218 -15.77 -6.33 -8.04
N SER A 219 -15.68 -5.01 -8.14
CA SER A 219 -14.91 -4.36 -9.22
C SER A 219 -13.43 -4.74 -9.16
N VAL A 220 -12.83 -4.78 -7.96
CA VAL A 220 -11.43 -5.18 -7.77
C VAL A 220 -11.22 -6.65 -8.09
N VAL A 221 -12.09 -7.54 -7.61
CA VAL A 221 -11.98 -8.99 -7.87
C VAL A 221 -12.02 -9.29 -9.38
N VAL A 222 -12.98 -8.70 -10.09
CA VAL A 222 -13.10 -8.89 -11.55
C VAL A 222 -11.89 -8.30 -12.28
N ALA A 223 -11.40 -7.13 -11.86
CA ALA A 223 -10.24 -6.49 -12.47
C ALA A 223 -8.96 -7.33 -12.29
N LEU A 224 -8.72 -7.84 -11.08
CA LEU A 224 -7.57 -8.71 -10.79
C LEU A 224 -7.66 -10.03 -11.54
N PHE A 225 -8.84 -10.64 -11.61
CA PHE A 225 -9.05 -11.85 -12.40
C PHE A 225 -8.75 -11.61 -13.88
N ALA A 226 -9.26 -10.51 -14.46
CA ALA A 226 -8.98 -10.13 -15.84
C ALA A 226 -7.47 -9.88 -16.06
N ALA A 227 -6.78 -9.30 -15.11
CA ALA A 227 -5.33 -9.10 -15.17
C ALA A 227 -4.57 -10.45 -15.13
N CYS A 228 -4.96 -11.39 -14.28
CA CYS A 228 -4.39 -12.74 -14.27
C CYS A 228 -4.56 -13.43 -15.62
N VAL A 229 -5.76 -13.34 -16.21
CA VAL A 229 -6.01 -13.88 -17.56
C VAL A 229 -5.12 -13.18 -18.60
N ALA A 230 -4.99 -11.86 -18.54
CA ALA A 230 -4.10 -11.11 -19.43
C ALA A 230 -2.63 -11.53 -19.29
N VAL A 231 -2.13 -11.71 -18.05
CA VAL A 231 -0.76 -12.22 -17.81
C VAL A 231 -0.56 -13.56 -18.49
N VAL A 232 -1.49 -14.51 -18.30
CA VAL A 232 -1.41 -15.85 -18.89
C VAL A 232 -1.42 -15.77 -20.42
N LEU A 233 -2.35 -15.00 -21.01
CA LEU A 233 -2.48 -14.90 -22.45
C LEU A 233 -1.27 -14.24 -23.12
N LEU A 234 -0.77 -13.14 -22.53
CA LEU A 234 0.35 -12.37 -23.07
C LEU A 234 1.70 -13.08 -22.90
N ASN A 235 1.83 -13.94 -21.88
CA ASN A 235 3.08 -14.62 -21.57
C ASN A 235 3.02 -16.14 -21.80
N ARG A 236 2.01 -16.66 -22.48
CA ARG A 236 1.79 -18.10 -22.65
C ARG A 236 3.00 -18.86 -23.18
N ALA A 237 3.78 -18.25 -24.07
CA ALA A 237 4.99 -18.85 -24.63
C ALA A 237 6.17 -18.84 -23.64
N ASN A 238 6.15 -17.96 -22.65
CA ASN A 238 7.23 -17.75 -21.66
C ASN A 238 6.97 -18.49 -20.34
N LEU A 239 5.72 -18.91 -20.09
CA LEU A 239 5.37 -19.66 -18.88
C LEU A 239 5.81 -21.13 -19.04
N PRO A 240 6.71 -21.63 -18.19
CA PRO A 240 7.15 -23.03 -18.23
C PRO A 240 6.00 -24.00 -17.90
N SER A 241 5.22 -23.68 -16.86
CA SER A 241 4.09 -24.45 -16.39
C SER A 241 3.01 -23.52 -15.83
N LEU A 242 1.85 -23.48 -16.48
CA LEU A 242 0.69 -22.71 -15.99
C LEU A 242 0.24 -23.22 -14.62
N ARG A 243 0.22 -24.55 -14.43
CA ARG A 243 -0.19 -25.17 -13.18
C ARG A 243 0.73 -24.75 -12.02
N ALA A 244 2.05 -24.85 -12.19
CA ALA A 244 3.01 -24.48 -11.16
C ALA A 244 2.92 -22.97 -10.81
N THR A 245 2.67 -22.12 -11.81
CA THR A 245 2.46 -20.67 -11.61
C THR A 245 1.19 -20.39 -10.79
N LEU A 246 0.08 -21.06 -11.13
CA LEU A 246 -1.19 -20.92 -10.40
C LEU A 246 -1.09 -21.46 -8.97
N ASP A 247 -0.44 -22.62 -8.79
CA ASP A 247 -0.22 -23.23 -7.47
C ASP A 247 0.64 -22.32 -6.58
N ALA A 248 1.70 -21.71 -7.11
CA ALA A 248 2.51 -20.73 -6.39
C ALA A 248 1.70 -19.49 -5.98
N GLY A 249 0.89 -18.95 -6.90
CA GLY A 249 0.01 -17.81 -6.61
C GLY A 249 -1.05 -18.13 -5.56
N ALA A 250 -1.67 -19.30 -5.62
CA ALA A 250 -2.65 -19.73 -4.63
C ALA A 250 -2.04 -19.90 -3.24
N ASN A 251 -0.85 -20.52 -3.15
CA ASN A 251 -0.12 -20.66 -1.89
C ASN A 251 0.24 -19.29 -1.30
N SER A 252 0.69 -18.34 -2.12
CA SER A 252 1.03 -16.98 -1.66
C SER A 252 -0.18 -16.21 -1.11
N ALA A 253 -1.39 -16.56 -1.50
CA ALA A 253 -2.62 -15.92 -1.03
C ALA A 253 -3.09 -16.41 0.35
N VAL A 254 -2.62 -17.57 0.82
CA VAL A 254 -3.11 -18.19 2.07
C VAL A 254 -2.84 -17.31 3.28
N LEU A 255 -1.61 -16.82 3.42
CA LEU A 255 -1.23 -16.00 4.57
C LEU A 255 -1.99 -14.66 4.60
N PRO A 256 -2.10 -13.90 3.49
CA PRO A 256 -2.94 -12.69 3.45
C PRO A 256 -4.40 -12.92 3.84
N VAL A 257 -5.01 -14.00 3.39
CA VAL A 257 -6.40 -14.33 3.73
C VAL A 257 -6.55 -14.62 5.23
N LEU A 258 -5.66 -15.44 5.79
CA LEU A 258 -5.64 -15.74 7.23
C LEU A 258 -5.32 -14.50 8.05
N GLY A 259 -4.39 -13.67 7.60
CA GLY A 259 -4.01 -12.42 8.24
C GLY A 259 -5.19 -11.45 8.36
N VAL A 260 -5.91 -11.20 7.28
CA VAL A 260 -7.11 -10.33 7.30
C VAL A 260 -8.18 -10.91 8.20
N GLY A 261 -8.47 -12.22 8.12
CA GLY A 261 -9.44 -12.88 8.99
C GLY A 261 -9.08 -12.77 10.48
N SER A 262 -7.80 -12.94 10.82
CA SER A 262 -7.30 -12.79 12.18
C SER A 262 -7.41 -11.36 12.70
N LEU A 263 -7.12 -10.35 11.86
CA LEU A 263 -7.24 -8.94 12.21
C LEU A 263 -8.70 -8.54 12.47
N VAL A 264 -9.63 -8.99 11.63
CA VAL A 264 -11.07 -8.75 11.83
C VAL A 264 -11.54 -9.40 13.14
N GLY A 265 -11.16 -10.65 13.39
CA GLY A 265 -11.49 -11.33 14.64
C GLY A 265 -10.90 -10.64 15.87
N PHE A 266 -9.65 -10.20 15.80
CA PHE A 266 -9.00 -9.43 16.86
C PHE A 266 -9.72 -8.09 17.09
N GLY A 267 -10.07 -7.36 16.02
CA GLY A 267 -10.83 -6.11 16.09
C GLY A 267 -12.17 -6.28 16.80
N ALA A 268 -12.91 -7.36 16.47
CA ALA A 268 -14.18 -7.68 17.14
C ALA A 268 -14.01 -7.94 18.64
N VAL A 269 -12.96 -8.66 19.05
CA VAL A 269 -12.64 -8.86 20.47
C VAL A 269 -12.31 -7.54 21.16
N VAL A 270 -11.45 -6.71 20.55
CA VAL A 270 -11.09 -5.38 21.09
C VAL A 270 -12.33 -4.52 21.25
N ALA A 271 -13.22 -4.47 20.25
CA ALA A 271 -14.47 -3.71 20.31
C ALA A 271 -15.42 -4.16 21.42
N SER A 272 -15.35 -5.43 21.85
CA SER A 272 -16.16 -5.96 22.93
C SER A 272 -15.65 -5.61 24.34
N LEU A 273 -14.45 -5.05 24.47
CA LEU A 273 -13.86 -4.69 25.76
C LEU A 273 -14.42 -3.37 26.29
N PRO A 274 -14.80 -3.27 27.59
CA PRO A 274 -15.26 -2.00 28.17
C PRO A 274 -14.25 -0.86 28.06
N ALA A 275 -12.95 -1.18 28.10
CA ALA A 275 -11.88 -0.20 27.89
C ALA A 275 -11.93 0.47 26.51
N PHE A 276 -12.48 -0.23 25.50
CA PHE A 276 -12.59 0.32 24.15
C PHE A 276 -13.62 1.45 24.07
N GLU A 277 -14.69 1.42 24.86
CA GLU A 277 -15.66 2.52 24.91
C GLU A 277 -14.99 3.84 25.33
N MET A 278 -14.06 3.78 26.29
CA MET A 278 -13.29 4.95 26.72
C MET A 278 -12.39 5.49 25.58
N VAL A 279 -11.73 4.59 24.85
CA VAL A 279 -10.90 4.98 23.69
C VAL A 279 -11.76 5.59 22.59
N ARG A 280 -12.90 4.95 22.28
CA ARG A 280 -13.86 5.44 21.28
C ARG A 280 -14.34 6.86 21.63
N ASP A 281 -14.76 7.08 22.87
CA ASP A 281 -15.31 8.37 23.31
C ASP A 281 -14.24 9.48 23.27
N GLN A 282 -12.99 9.15 23.64
CA GLN A 282 -11.87 10.08 23.51
C GLN A 282 -11.58 10.42 22.04
N VAL A 283 -11.56 9.44 21.15
CA VAL A 283 -11.31 9.64 19.72
C VAL A 283 -12.41 10.47 19.07
N LEU A 284 -13.69 10.16 19.37
CA LEU A 284 -14.84 10.91 18.86
C LEU A 284 -14.92 12.32 19.44
N GLY A 285 -14.37 12.56 20.63
CA GLY A 285 -14.27 13.85 21.29
C GLY A 285 -13.13 14.75 20.75
N ILE A 286 -12.29 14.26 19.83
CA ILE A 286 -11.23 15.08 19.22
C ILE A 286 -11.86 16.23 18.43
N GLY A 287 -11.48 17.45 18.76
CA GLY A 287 -11.95 18.65 18.04
C GLY A 287 -11.52 18.66 16.57
N GLY A 288 -12.25 19.41 15.74
CA GLY A 288 -11.94 19.53 14.30
C GLY A 288 -12.85 18.68 13.39
N GLY A 289 -13.87 18.05 13.98
CA GLY A 289 -14.88 17.28 13.24
C GLY A 289 -14.53 15.83 12.96
N PRO A 290 -15.47 15.07 12.34
CA PRO A 290 -15.34 13.62 12.19
C PRO A 290 -14.18 13.18 11.28
N LEU A 291 -13.81 13.99 10.29
CA LEU A 291 -12.68 13.68 9.40
C LEU A 291 -11.33 13.77 10.13
N VAL A 292 -11.16 14.75 11.02
CA VAL A 292 -9.95 14.87 11.86
C VAL A 292 -9.88 13.73 12.85
N SER A 293 -10.98 13.45 13.54
CA SER A 293 -11.08 12.35 14.48
C SER A 293 -10.79 10.99 13.82
N LEU A 294 -11.35 10.72 12.63
CA LEU A 294 -11.09 9.51 11.85
C LEU A 294 -9.60 9.41 11.43
N ALA A 295 -9.02 10.52 10.99
CA ALA A 295 -7.61 10.57 10.63
C ALA A 295 -6.71 10.20 11.82
N VAL A 296 -6.99 10.74 13.00
CA VAL A 296 -6.24 10.44 14.23
C VAL A 296 -6.45 8.98 14.64
N ALA A 297 -7.69 8.48 14.61
CA ALA A 297 -7.99 7.09 14.95
C ALA A 297 -7.20 6.09 14.09
N THR A 298 -7.24 6.27 12.79
CA THR A 298 -6.55 5.39 11.84
C THR A 298 -5.03 5.49 11.96
N ASN A 299 -4.50 6.70 12.19
CA ASN A 299 -3.07 6.91 12.46
C ASN A 299 -2.60 6.17 13.71
N VAL A 300 -3.30 6.37 14.84
CA VAL A 300 -2.92 5.78 16.12
C VAL A 300 -2.98 4.25 16.05
N LEU A 301 -4.05 3.70 15.49
CA LEU A 301 -4.20 2.26 15.38
C LEU A 301 -3.19 1.63 14.40
N ALA A 302 -2.88 2.28 13.29
CA ALA A 302 -1.81 1.84 12.40
C ALA A 302 -0.44 1.88 13.09
N ALA A 303 -0.16 2.93 13.85
CA ALA A 303 1.07 3.04 14.63
C ALA A 303 1.20 1.94 15.69
N LEU A 304 0.13 1.66 16.44
CA LEU A 304 0.12 0.65 17.51
C LEU A 304 0.25 -0.78 16.98
N THR A 305 -0.42 -1.07 15.86
CA THR A 305 -0.38 -2.41 15.23
C THR A 305 0.86 -2.64 14.40
N GLY A 306 1.59 -1.58 14.03
CA GLY A 306 2.70 -1.66 13.08
C GLY A 306 2.28 -2.11 11.68
N SER A 307 1.03 -1.82 11.28
CA SER A 307 0.46 -2.18 9.98
C SER A 307 -0.66 -1.24 9.58
N ALA A 308 -0.55 -0.62 8.39
CA ALA A 308 -1.62 0.22 7.85
C ALA A 308 -2.91 -0.55 7.65
N SER A 309 -2.85 -1.72 7.04
CA SER A 309 -4.03 -2.57 6.80
C SER A 309 -4.65 -3.07 8.10
N GLY A 310 -3.82 -3.53 9.05
CA GLY A 310 -4.26 -3.99 10.37
C GLY A 310 -4.94 -2.88 11.17
N GLY A 311 -4.27 -1.74 11.32
CA GLY A 311 -4.81 -0.61 12.05
C GLY A 311 -6.08 -0.03 11.42
N LEU A 312 -6.12 0.05 10.08
CA LEU A 312 -7.28 0.51 9.34
C LEU A 312 -8.48 -0.45 9.52
N THR A 313 -8.26 -1.76 9.43
CA THR A 313 -9.31 -2.76 9.64
C THR A 313 -9.90 -2.64 11.03
N ILE A 314 -9.07 -2.60 12.08
CA ILE A 314 -9.54 -2.46 13.47
C ILE A 314 -10.30 -1.13 13.66
N ALA A 315 -9.77 -0.02 13.12
CA ALA A 315 -10.42 1.28 13.22
C ALA A 315 -11.82 1.28 12.59
N LEU A 316 -11.95 0.70 11.40
CA LEU A 316 -13.21 0.73 10.66
C LEU A 316 -14.21 -0.32 11.14
N ASP A 317 -13.76 -1.48 11.58
CA ASP A 317 -14.62 -2.49 12.18
C ASP A 317 -15.29 -1.97 13.47
N THR A 318 -14.54 -1.22 14.27
CA THR A 318 -14.99 -0.71 15.56
C THR A 318 -15.70 0.66 15.46
N LEU A 319 -15.21 1.57 14.66
CA LEU A 319 -15.67 2.96 14.58
C LEU A 319 -16.39 3.32 13.27
N GLY A 320 -16.22 2.50 12.21
CA GLY A 320 -16.77 2.76 10.89
C GLY A 320 -18.26 3.07 10.87
N PRO A 321 -19.13 2.25 11.48
CA PRO A 321 -20.58 2.51 11.55
C PRO A 321 -20.90 3.84 12.22
N THR A 322 -20.16 4.23 13.26
CA THR A 322 -20.32 5.51 13.95
C THR A 322 -19.97 6.69 13.05
N TYR A 323 -18.83 6.62 12.35
CA TYR A 323 -18.44 7.67 11.41
C TYR A 323 -19.38 7.78 10.23
N LEU A 324 -19.89 6.66 9.70
CA LEU A 324 -20.87 6.67 8.61
C LEU A 324 -22.17 7.34 9.03
N ARG A 325 -22.67 7.08 10.26
CA ARG A 325 -23.83 7.74 10.81
C ARG A 325 -23.62 9.25 10.98
N ILE A 326 -22.48 9.66 11.57
CA ILE A 326 -22.15 11.09 11.73
C ILE A 326 -22.04 11.77 10.37
N ALA A 327 -21.46 11.12 9.37
CA ALA A 327 -21.36 11.64 8.02
C ALA A 327 -22.72 11.86 7.39
N ALA A 328 -23.65 10.90 7.55
CA ALA A 328 -25.02 11.04 7.07
C ALA A 328 -25.76 12.21 7.74
N GLU A 329 -25.59 12.39 9.06
CA GLU A 329 -26.19 13.50 9.83
C GLU A 329 -25.63 14.87 9.42
N GLN A 330 -24.36 14.93 9.03
CA GLN A 330 -23.67 16.17 8.66
C GLN A 330 -23.58 16.40 7.15
N GLY A 331 -24.10 15.50 6.32
CA GLY A 331 -24.04 15.61 4.86
C GLY A 331 -22.65 15.43 4.27
N ILE A 332 -21.77 14.69 4.97
CA ILE A 332 -20.40 14.39 4.52
C ILE A 332 -20.44 13.20 3.56
N ASP A 333 -19.81 13.33 2.39
CA ASP A 333 -19.67 12.25 1.42
C ASP A 333 -18.83 11.09 2.02
N PRO A 334 -19.33 9.84 2.06
CA PRO A 334 -18.57 8.67 2.51
C PRO A 334 -17.24 8.48 1.78
N GLY A 335 -17.11 8.95 0.55
CA GLY A 335 -15.85 8.94 -0.19
C GLY A 335 -14.75 9.76 0.47
N LEU A 336 -15.10 10.83 1.20
CA LEU A 336 -14.15 11.63 1.97
C LEU A 336 -13.67 10.86 3.21
N LEU A 337 -14.58 10.17 3.91
CA LEU A 337 -14.21 9.27 5.02
C LEU A 337 -13.23 8.19 4.55
N HIS A 338 -13.56 7.54 3.43
CA HIS A 338 -12.70 6.53 2.82
C HIS A 338 -11.28 7.09 2.59
N ARG A 339 -11.17 8.22 1.90
CA ARG A 339 -9.86 8.76 1.52
C ARG A 339 -9.05 9.21 2.72
N VAL A 340 -9.68 9.88 3.68
CA VAL A 340 -9.02 10.32 4.92
C VAL A 340 -8.56 9.12 5.75
N ALA A 341 -9.38 8.08 5.87
CA ALA A 341 -9.03 6.87 6.61
C ALA A 341 -7.80 6.17 6.01
N VAL A 342 -7.74 6.03 4.68
CA VAL A 342 -6.61 5.37 3.98
C VAL A 342 -5.33 6.18 4.13
N ILE A 343 -5.39 7.50 3.90
CA ILE A 343 -4.22 8.38 4.06
C ILE A 343 -3.76 8.35 5.54
N GLY A 344 -4.70 8.45 6.47
CA GLY A 344 -4.41 8.38 7.90
C GLY A 344 -3.68 7.11 8.28
N ALA A 345 -4.19 5.94 7.90
CA ALA A 345 -3.56 4.67 8.21
C ALA A 345 -2.14 4.54 7.62
N GLY A 346 -1.92 5.05 6.40
CA GLY A 346 -0.61 5.03 5.74
C GLY A 346 0.40 6.02 6.30
N THR A 347 -0.01 6.93 7.20
CA THR A 347 0.88 8.00 7.69
C THR A 347 1.89 7.50 8.72
N LEU A 348 1.44 6.78 9.76
CA LEU A 348 2.32 6.24 10.81
C LEU A 348 2.66 4.74 10.60
N ASP A 349 2.46 4.24 9.41
CA ASP A 349 2.77 2.86 9.04
C ASP A 349 4.27 2.57 8.86
N ALA A 350 5.11 3.58 8.84
CA ALA A 350 6.56 3.45 8.67
C ALA A 350 7.36 3.76 9.95
N LEU A 351 6.82 3.44 11.13
CA LEU A 351 7.54 3.54 12.40
C LEU A 351 8.63 2.46 12.52
N PRO A 352 9.66 2.64 13.38
CA PRO A 352 10.83 1.75 13.41
C PRO A 352 10.51 0.28 13.67
N HIS A 353 9.46 0.00 14.42
CA HIS A 353 9.02 -1.36 14.78
C HIS A 353 8.11 -2.01 13.73
N ASN A 354 7.70 -1.27 12.72
CA ASN A 354 6.82 -1.79 11.67
C ASN A 354 7.51 -2.91 10.88
N GLY A 355 6.79 -4.00 10.62
CA GLY A 355 7.30 -5.15 9.88
C GLY A 355 7.82 -4.81 8.48
N ALA A 356 7.17 -3.86 7.78
CA ALA A 356 7.63 -3.40 6.48
C ALA A 356 8.99 -2.68 6.56
N VAL A 357 9.21 -1.85 7.58
CA VAL A 357 10.49 -1.14 7.79
C VAL A 357 11.61 -2.14 8.11
N VAL A 358 11.35 -3.09 9.03
CA VAL A 358 12.33 -4.13 9.39
C VAL A 358 12.69 -4.98 8.18
N THR A 359 11.70 -5.46 7.44
CA THR A 359 11.91 -6.25 6.22
C THR A 359 12.67 -5.47 5.16
N LEU A 360 12.28 -4.23 4.88
CA LEU A 360 12.96 -3.40 3.88
C LEU A 360 14.43 -3.17 4.22
N LEU A 361 14.73 -2.85 5.48
CA LEU A 361 16.11 -2.65 5.93
C LEU A 361 16.94 -3.92 5.78
N ALA A 362 16.37 -5.07 6.15
CA ALA A 362 17.04 -6.36 6.00
C ALA A 362 17.31 -6.70 4.53
N VAL A 363 16.30 -6.58 3.67
CA VAL A 363 16.40 -6.84 2.22
C VAL A 363 17.40 -5.90 1.54
N CYS A 364 17.47 -4.66 1.99
CA CYS A 364 18.48 -3.70 1.51
C CYS A 364 19.86 -3.89 2.12
N GLY A 365 20.06 -4.77 3.12
CA GLY A 365 21.33 -4.89 3.85
C GLY A 365 21.70 -3.62 4.61
N SER A 366 20.71 -2.91 5.16
CA SER A 366 20.87 -1.65 5.89
C SER A 366 20.40 -1.78 7.34
N SER A 367 20.52 -0.73 8.12
CA SER A 367 20.12 -0.69 9.52
C SER A 367 19.29 0.56 9.83
N HIS A 368 18.51 0.51 10.92
CA HIS A 368 17.77 1.66 11.43
C HIS A 368 18.68 2.86 11.64
N ARG A 369 19.85 2.66 12.25
CA ARG A 369 20.80 3.74 12.52
C ARG A 369 21.22 4.50 11.26
N ASN A 370 21.38 3.80 10.15
CA ASN A 370 21.91 4.37 8.91
C ASN A 370 20.84 4.97 8.01
N SER A 371 19.66 4.34 7.94
CA SER A 371 18.67 4.64 6.89
C SER A 371 17.32 5.09 7.44
N TYR A 372 17.01 4.91 8.73
CA TYR A 372 15.67 5.16 9.23
C TYR A 372 15.25 6.63 9.14
N LEU A 373 16.17 7.58 9.33
CA LEU A 373 15.83 9.00 9.17
C LEU A 373 15.30 9.30 7.75
N ASP A 374 15.90 8.70 6.73
CA ASP A 374 15.51 8.91 5.35
C ASP A 374 14.18 8.21 5.03
N ILE A 375 13.89 7.07 5.66
CA ILE A 375 12.57 6.41 5.61
C ILE A 375 11.53 7.31 6.30
N PHE A 376 11.80 7.77 7.52
CA PHE A 376 10.88 8.59 8.31
C PHE A 376 10.47 9.86 7.56
N MET A 377 11.43 10.57 7.01
CA MET A 377 11.17 11.82 6.29
C MET A 377 10.46 11.60 4.95
N SER A 378 10.82 10.55 4.21
CA SER A 378 10.24 10.27 2.90
C SER A 378 8.86 9.58 2.95
N SER A 379 8.51 8.94 4.08
CA SER A 379 7.21 8.30 4.24
C SER A 379 6.34 8.96 5.31
N VAL A 380 6.77 8.99 6.58
CA VAL A 380 5.93 9.51 7.67
C VAL A 380 5.69 11.02 7.53
N VAL A 381 6.77 11.81 7.40
CA VAL A 381 6.63 13.27 7.32
C VAL A 381 5.92 13.67 6.03
N SER A 382 6.24 13.05 4.89
CA SER A 382 5.58 13.35 3.63
C SER A 382 4.08 13.04 3.66
N ALA A 383 3.68 11.94 4.30
CA ALA A 383 2.29 11.56 4.46
C ALA A 383 1.54 12.45 5.46
N LEU A 384 2.18 12.84 6.57
CA LEU A 384 1.61 13.82 7.52
C LEU A 384 1.34 15.16 6.85
N VAL A 385 2.29 15.68 6.08
CA VAL A 385 2.12 16.94 5.33
C VAL A 385 0.94 16.82 4.37
N ALA A 386 0.83 15.71 3.64
CA ALA A 386 -0.29 15.47 2.73
C ALA A 386 -1.63 15.37 3.47
N LEU A 387 -1.67 14.66 4.61
CA LEU A 387 -2.88 14.53 5.43
C LEU A 387 -3.36 15.89 5.95
N VAL A 388 -2.43 16.71 6.47
CA VAL A 388 -2.76 18.07 6.95
C VAL A 388 -3.32 18.93 5.80
N ILE A 389 -2.69 18.89 4.62
CA ILE A 389 -3.17 19.64 3.45
C ILE A 389 -4.57 19.17 3.05
N VAL A 390 -4.81 17.85 3.03
CA VAL A 390 -6.15 17.29 2.71
C VAL A 390 -7.19 17.77 3.72
N ILE A 391 -6.90 17.70 5.01
CA ILE A 391 -7.83 18.17 6.07
C ILE A 391 -8.10 19.67 5.96
N VAL A 392 -7.08 20.48 5.72
CA VAL A 392 -7.24 21.94 5.52
C VAL A 392 -8.10 22.23 4.29
N LEU A 393 -7.86 21.56 3.17
CA LEU A 393 -8.68 21.71 1.98
C LEU A 393 -10.15 21.35 2.23
N LEU A 394 -10.39 20.26 2.96
CA LEU A 394 -11.74 19.83 3.34
C LEU A 394 -12.43 20.86 4.25
N SER A 395 -11.70 21.43 5.20
CA SER A 395 -12.22 22.48 6.07
C SER A 395 -12.61 23.75 5.29
N LEU A 396 -11.89 24.06 4.20
CA LEU A 396 -12.19 25.22 3.35
C LEU A 396 -13.37 24.98 2.39
N ILE A 397 -13.65 23.75 2.03
CA ILE A 397 -14.75 23.39 1.10
C ILE A 397 -16.08 23.27 1.86
N HIS A 398 -16.04 22.91 3.15
CA HIS A 398 -17.24 22.72 3.97
C HIS A 398 -17.60 23.92 4.86
N ILE A 399 -16.89 25.06 4.71
CA ILE A 399 -17.30 26.36 5.25
C ILE A 399 -18.14 27.10 4.19
#